data_ae77aeb2185a4881e7a42d5a131db66d
#
_entry.id   ae77aeb2185a4881e7a42d5a131db66d
#
_cell.length_a   1.000
_cell.length_b   1.000
_cell.length_c   1.000
_cell.angle_alpha   90.00
_cell.angle_beta   90.00
_cell.angle_gamma   90.00
#
_symmetry.space_group_name_H-M   'P 1'
#
loop_
_entity.id
_entity.type
_entity.pdbx_description
1 polymer ?
#
loop_
_entity_poly.entity_id
_entity_poly.type
_entity_poly.pdbx_seq_one_letter_code
_entity_poly.pdbx_strand_id
1 'polypeptide(L)'
;MGRTWGRIGIVTLLAGALLGIGAGGAGGQEGDGSTTTTAPTTTSAAPGGTGADEDELTLTVGLTQGIDSPNVTVGYTVAAYEVWNLQYATLTDKAADDFETIPGLAESWEASDDGLTYTYHLREGLEWSDGEPLTAEDVAYTINRSRDEEWFNHYSTTQNLEATAIDDVTLEITSSVPDPKLPTMDVYVVPKHIYEDISADELGTYEATDGVGSGPFTLTELRTGQDWTMEANPNYWGGEPTIDQVIFRVFTNPDAMVAALEQGEIDAAHNIPSGSVERLEENPDIEVVQGQQGGFDELSMNAGAGGIGDGHPALQDVRVRQAIAHAVDKETIVDRAYTGLAEPADAMSPSPDRTWVPEIEEPFEFDLEQANQILDDAGYEDTDGNGVREMPGGGEELTFRWAVRTESDVAQPIYELVSGSLAEIGIETEIETYNDTQLGPVIGRGEWDLFVWGWTPFVDPDPQLSYFTCDQVSTDPEDPLNYYNDANWCNEDYDALYEEQNQELDRERRVELVHEMLTMFYDEAAYSVLAYAPDLQAYRTDRFEGWLKQPAEIGPVLFSNTSPTYVNLQPVSESTDDGGDDDGSSNTGLFVALAVIGMLVIGGGAFVLGRRGSAEDRE
;
A
#
# COMPACT_ATOMS: atom_id res chain seq x y z
N MET A 1 16.73 10.41 34.99
CA MET A 1 16.31 9.15 35.65
C MET A 1 15.93 8.24 34.52
N GLY A 2 16.77 7.29 34.20
CA GLY A 2 16.65 6.45 33.02
C GLY A 2 15.40 5.58 33.03
N ARG A 3 14.58 5.72 32.03
CA ARG A 3 13.56 4.72 31.66
C ARG A 3 14.14 3.93 30.48
N THR A 4 14.48 2.71 30.78
CA THR A 4 14.75 1.68 29.77
C THR A 4 13.43 1.36 29.05
N TRP A 5 13.30 1.80 27.82
CA TRP A 5 12.24 1.36 26.92
C TRP A 5 12.50 -0.11 26.59
N GLY A 6 11.53 -0.96 26.86
CA GLY A 6 11.57 -2.37 26.51
C GLY A 6 11.48 -2.52 25.00
N ARG A 7 12.49 -3.10 24.39
CA ARG A 7 12.49 -3.50 22.98
C ARG A 7 11.43 -4.56 22.76
N ILE A 8 10.48 -4.30 21.89
CA ILE A 8 9.49 -5.27 21.42
C ILE A 8 10.14 -6.02 20.28
N GLY A 9 10.56 -7.24 20.53
CA GLY A 9 11.04 -8.14 19.49
C GLY A 9 9.86 -8.68 18.68
N ILE A 10 9.79 -8.33 17.41
CA ILE A 10 8.88 -8.98 16.46
C ILE A 10 9.43 -10.38 16.19
N VAL A 11 8.74 -11.39 16.70
CA VAL A 11 9.08 -12.79 16.43
C VAL A 11 8.49 -13.18 15.07
N THR A 12 9.33 -13.15 14.04
CA THR A 12 8.98 -13.74 12.75
C THR A 12 9.08 -15.26 12.84
N LEU A 13 7.95 -15.93 12.94
CA LEU A 13 7.87 -17.40 12.84
C LEU A 13 8.06 -17.82 11.38
N LEU A 14 9.30 -18.13 11.00
CA LEU A 14 9.62 -18.84 9.76
C LEU A 14 9.10 -20.26 9.84
N ALA A 15 8.01 -20.58 9.15
CA ALA A 15 7.55 -21.95 8.93
C ALA A 15 8.49 -22.65 7.95
N GLY A 16 9.52 -23.28 8.45
CA GLY A 16 10.43 -24.14 7.69
C GLY A 16 9.74 -25.44 7.27
N ALA A 17 9.41 -25.59 6.02
CA ALA A 17 9.02 -26.87 5.43
C ALA A 17 10.24 -27.79 5.33
N LEU A 18 10.41 -28.70 6.27
CA LEU A 18 11.40 -29.78 6.23
C LEU A 18 10.94 -30.86 5.25
N LEU A 19 11.46 -30.81 4.01
CA LEU A 19 11.45 -31.95 3.09
C LEU A 19 12.54 -32.94 3.49
N GLY A 20 12.14 -34.03 4.14
CA GLY A 20 13.02 -35.15 4.47
C GLY A 20 13.43 -35.92 3.20
N ILE A 21 14.69 -35.81 2.81
CA ILE A 21 15.30 -36.70 1.83
C ILE A 21 15.87 -37.91 2.56
N GLY A 22 15.17 -39.05 2.46
CA GLY A 22 15.69 -40.34 2.86
C GLY A 22 16.58 -40.93 1.77
N ALA A 23 17.88 -41.05 2.04
CA ALA A 23 18.81 -41.82 1.22
C ALA A 23 18.69 -43.31 1.55
N GLY A 24 18.41 -44.14 0.55
CA GLY A 24 18.43 -45.59 0.64
C GLY A 24 18.95 -46.20 -0.67
N GLY A 25 20.03 -46.92 -0.53
CA GLY A 25 21.01 -47.37 -1.46
C GLY A 25 20.61 -48.43 -2.52
N ALA A 26 21.58 -48.64 -3.34
CA ALA A 26 21.72 -49.37 -4.55
C ALA A 26 21.30 -50.85 -4.55
N GLY A 27 20.85 -51.32 -5.73
CA GLY A 27 20.78 -52.73 -6.11
C GLY A 27 20.20 -52.88 -7.48
N GLY A 28 21.04 -53.12 -8.51
CA GLY A 28 20.63 -53.33 -9.86
C GLY A 28 20.08 -54.73 -10.11
N GLN A 29 19.29 -54.89 -11.16
CA GLN A 29 19.34 -56.03 -12.10
C GLN A 29 18.48 -55.77 -13.34
N GLU A 30 19.05 -56.09 -14.47
CA GLU A 30 18.44 -56.05 -15.79
C GLU A 30 17.30 -57.08 -15.90
N GLY A 31 16.28 -56.76 -16.74
CA GLY A 31 15.22 -57.68 -17.08
C GLY A 31 14.34 -57.09 -18.20
N ASP A 32 14.64 -57.51 -19.39
CA ASP A 32 13.92 -57.28 -20.65
C ASP A 32 12.48 -57.83 -20.57
N GLY A 33 11.49 -57.13 -21.10
CA GLY A 33 10.11 -57.60 -21.11
C GLY A 33 9.12 -56.59 -21.70
N SER A 34 9.09 -56.48 -23.01
CA SER A 34 8.05 -55.82 -23.80
C SER A 34 6.65 -56.37 -23.46
N THR A 35 5.77 -55.53 -22.95
CA THR A 35 4.32 -55.74 -23.05
C THR A 35 3.61 -54.40 -23.23
N THR A 36 3.05 -54.23 -24.41
CA THR A 36 2.10 -53.19 -24.79
C THR A 36 0.84 -53.29 -23.91
N THR A 37 0.61 -52.30 -23.06
CA THR A 37 -0.67 -52.15 -22.35
C THR A 37 -1.29 -50.83 -22.73
N THR A 38 -2.39 -50.90 -23.47
CA THR A 38 -3.32 -49.83 -23.79
C THR A 38 -3.83 -49.19 -22.50
N ALA A 39 -3.58 -47.89 -22.32
CA ALA A 39 -4.18 -47.11 -21.26
C ALA A 39 -5.67 -46.86 -21.55
N PRO A 40 -6.57 -46.96 -20.57
CA PRO A 40 -7.93 -46.51 -20.74
C PRO A 40 -7.97 -44.98 -20.65
N THR A 41 -8.57 -44.37 -21.67
CA THR A 41 -8.94 -42.97 -21.70
C THR A 41 -10.03 -42.75 -20.64
N THR A 42 -9.65 -42.27 -19.48
CA THR A 42 -10.61 -41.72 -18.54
C THR A 42 -10.91 -40.27 -18.96
N THR A 43 -12.06 -40.07 -19.56
CA THR A 43 -12.70 -38.78 -19.70
C THR A 43 -13.01 -38.31 -18.26
N SER A 44 -12.20 -37.40 -17.72
CA SER A 44 -12.57 -36.66 -16.52
C SER A 44 -13.68 -35.72 -16.95
N ALA A 45 -14.89 -36.02 -16.52
CA ALA A 45 -15.96 -35.04 -16.50
C ALA A 45 -15.58 -34.01 -15.44
N ALA A 46 -15.57 -32.75 -15.81
CA ALA A 46 -15.54 -31.65 -14.86
C ALA A 46 -16.66 -31.87 -13.83
N PRO A 47 -16.44 -31.60 -12.53
CA PRO A 47 -17.52 -31.57 -11.57
C PRO A 47 -18.48 -30.48 -12.01
N GLY A 48 -19.72 -30.88 -12.29
CA GLY A 48 -20.80 -29.97 -12.59
C GLY A 48 -20.94 -28.98 -11.45
N GLY A 49 -20.84 -27.71 -11.75
CA GLY A 49 -21.20 -26.63 -10.84
C GLY A 49 -22.62 -26.92 -10.31
N THR A 50 -22.78 -26.87 -9.02
CA THR A 50 -24.07 -26.68 -8.38
C THR A 50 -24.62 -25.40 -8.97
N GLY A 51 -25.84 -25.45 -9.55
CA GLY A 51 -26.45 -24.35 -10.27
C GLY A 51 -26.35 -23.06 -9.45
N ALA A 52 -25.61 -22.08 -9.97
CA ALA A 52 -25.81 -20.70 -9.63
C ALA A 52 -27.28 -20.39 -10.03
N ASP A 53 -28.02 -19.74 -9.17
CA ASP A 53 -29.28 -19.15 -9.53
C ASP A 53 -28.98 -18.19 -10.70
N GLU A 54 -29.73 -18.29 -11.80
CA GLU A 54 -29.47 -17.55 -13.06
C GLU A 54 -29.62 -16.01 -12.90
N ASP A 55 -29.84 -15.51 -11.69
CA ASP A 55 -30.07 -14.10 -11.34
C ASP A 55 -28.97 -13.51 -10.43
N GLU A 56 -27.95 -14.26 -9.97
CA GLU A 56 -26.93 -13.78 -9.03
C GLU A 56 -25.83 -12.97 -9.76
N LEU A 57 -25.67 -11.70 -9.34
CA LEU A 57 -24.71 -10.78 -9.92
C LEU A 57 -23.33 -10.94 -9.30
N THR A 58 -22.45 -11.67 -9.98
CA THR A 58 -21.09 -11.96 -9.52
C THR A 58 -20.04 -11.12 -10.23
N LEU A 59 -19.17 -10.44 -9.45
CA LEU A 59 -17.94 -9.82 -9.90
C LEU A 59 -16.77 -10.78 -9.68
N THR A 60 -15.97 -11.02 -10.70
CA THR A 60 -14.75 -11.85 -10.58
C THR A 60 -13.49 -11.01 -10.81
N VAL A 61 -12.64 -10.94 -9.80
CA VAL A 61 -11.39 -10.17 -9.81
C VAL A 61 -10.19 -11.12 -9.85
N GLY A 62 -9.30 -10.93 -10.82
CA GLY A 62 -8.04 -11.67 -10.93
C GLY A 62 -6.91 -10.95 -10.21
N LEU A 63 -6.06 -11.69 -9.51
CA LEU A 63 -4.86 -11.20 -8.86
C LEU A 63 -3.74 -12.24 -8.84
N THR A 64 -2.52 -11.80 -8.58
CA THR A 64 -1.35 -12.69 -8.56
C THR A 64 -0.89 -13.07 -7.16
N GLN A 65 -1.43 -12.39 -6.12
CA GLN A 65 -1.11 -12.64 -4.71
C GLN A 65 -2.32 -13.29 -4.01
N GLY A 66 -2.09 -14.33 -3.23
CA GLY A 66 -3.11 -14.93 -2.38
C GLY A 66 -3.12 -14.35 -0.97
N ILE A 67 -4.20 -14.60 -0.24
CA ILE A 67 -4.31 -14.26 1.19
C ILE A 67 -3.38 -15.18 1.99
N ASP A 68 -2.58 -14.61 2.88
CA ASP A 68 -1.81 -15.35 3.89
C ASP A 68 -2.69 -15.75 5.07
N SER A 69 -3.52 -14.83 5.55
CA SER A 69 -4.53 -15.06 6.59
C SER A 69 -5.68 -14.05 6.50
N PRO A 70 -6.95 -14.47 6.60
CA PRO A 70 -8.08 -13.54 6.74
C PRO A 70 -8.19 -12.95 8.15
N ASN A 71 -7.39 -13.42 9.10
CA ASN A 71 -7.38 -12.96 10.48
C ASN A 71 -6.63 -11.63 10.59
N VAL A 72 -7.33 -10.56 10.93
CA VAL A 72 -6.80 -9.19 11.04
C VAL A 72 -5.67 -9.05 12.07
N THR A 73 -5.53 -10.00 12.99
CA THR A 73 -4.51 -9.94 14.04
C THR A 73 -3.13 -10.42 13.60
N VAL A 74 -3.03 -11.16 12.49
CA VAL A 74 -1.78 -11.80 12.04
C VAL A 74 -1.53 -11.73 10.53
N GLY A 75 -2.54 -11.48 9.68
CA GLY A 75 -2.37 -11.36 8.24
C GLY A 75 -1.55 -10.11 7.86
N TYR A 76 -0.85 -10.16 6.72
CA TYR A 76 0.02 -9.06 6.28
C TYR A 76 0.09 -8.86 4.75
N THR A 77 -0.57 -9.70 3.95
CA THR A 77 -0.57 -9.52 2.49
C THR A 77 -1.56 -8.43 2.06
N VAL A 78 -1.27 -7.76 0.95
CA VAL A 78 -2.19 -6.75 0.36
C VAL A 78 -3.58 -7.35 0.08
N ALA A 79 -3.63 -8.61 -0.38
CA ALA A 79 -4.88 -9.33 -0.59
C ALA A 79 -5.69 -9.56 0.71
N ALA A 80 -5.03 -9.68 1.87
CA ALA A 80 -5.72 -9.76 3.16
C ALA A 80 -6.34 -8.41 3.56
N TYR A 81 -5.66 -7.29 3.32
CA TYR A 81 -6.22 -5.95 3.54
C TYR A 81 -7.47 -5.71 2.69
N GLU A 82 -7.50 -6.17 1.44
CA GLU A 82 -8.67 -6.07 0.58
C GLU A 82 -9.89 -6.82 1.16
N VAL A 83 -9.67 -8.02 1.71
CA VAL A 83 -10.71 -8.77 2.42
C VAL A 83 -11.19 -8.01 3.65
N TRP A 84 -10.28 -7.48 4.47
CA TRP A 84 -10.68 -6.77 5.69
C TRP A 84 -11.46 -5.49 5.41
N ASN A 85 -11.06 -4.72 4.39
CA ASN A 85 -11.79 -3.51 3.98
C ASN A 85 -13.21 -3.81 3.45
N LEU A 86 -13.41 -4.99 2.90
CA LEU A 86 -14.73 -5.44 2.46
C LEU A 86 -15.55 -6.04 3.61
N GLN A 87 -14.89 -6.67 4.59
CA GLN A 87 -15.57 -7.40 5.68
C GLN A 87 -15.80 -6.56 6.94
N TYR A 88 -14.89 -5.66 7.28
CA TYR A 88 -14.95 -4.90 8.53
C TYR A 88 -14.99 -3.40 8.27
N ALA A 89 -15.95 -2.73 8.88
CA ALA A 89 -15.98 -1.27 8.86
C ALA A 89 -15.07 -0.68 9.95
N THR A 90 -14.62 0.54 9.72
CA THR A 90 -13.85 1.37 10.63
C THR A 90 -14.71 2.46 11.23
N LEU A 91 -14.24 3.15 12.27
CA LEU A 91 -14.99 4.27 12.89
C LEU A 91 -15.26 5.39 11.90
N THR A 92 -14.27 5.74 11.12
CA THR A 92 -14.32 6.71 10.03
C THR A 92 -13.89 6.03 8.75
N ASP A 93 -14.29 6.56 7.62
CA ASP A 93 -13.91 6.05 6.31
C ASP A 93 -13.18 7.16 5.52
N LYS A 94 -12.76 6.86 4.30
CA LYS A 94 -12.06 7.77 3.39
C LYS A 94 -12.89 8.03 2.16
N ALA A 95 -13.02 9.30 1.78
CA ALA A 95 -13.66 9.68 0.54
C ALA A 95 -12.87 9.13 -0.66
N ALA A 96 -13.57 8.61 -1.66
CA ALA A 96 -12.94 7.99 -2.82
C ALA A 96 -12.20 9.00 -3.71
N ASP A 97 -12.55 10.29 -3.62
CA ASP A 97 -12.01 11.32 -4.52
C ASP A 97 -10.71 11.96 -4.04
N ASP A 98 -10.48 12.07 -2.73
CA ASP A 98 -9.33 12.79 -2.17
C ASP A 98 -8.78 12.20 -0.86
N PHE A 99 -9.34 11.07 -0.39
CA PHE A 99 -9.03 10.44 0.90
C PHE A 99 -9.32 11.31 2.13
N GLU A 100 -10.12 12.40 1.99
CA GLU A 100 -10.60 13.11 3.18
C GLU A 100 -11.38 12.17 4.10
N THR A 101 -11.22 12.37 5.40
CA THR A 101 -11.93 11.57 6.41
C THR A 101 -13.42 11.83 6.37
N ILE A 102 -14.19 10.80 6.18
CA ILE A 102 -15.66 10.83 6.15
C ILE A 102 -16.25 9.91 7.23
N PRO A 103 -17.55 10.08 7.58
CA PRO A 103 -18.23 9.20 8.50
C PRO A 103 -18.26 7.73 8.05
N GLY A 104 -17.76 6.82 8.91
CA GLY A 104 -17.88 5.37 8.79
C GLY A 104 -18.97 4.82 9.73
N LEU A 105 -18.60 3.95 10.69
CA LEU A 105 -19.49 3.53 11.77
C LEU A 105 -19.93 4.70 12.66
N ALA A 106 -19.03 5.67 12.90
CA ALA A 106 -19.35 6.92 13.54
C ALA A 106 -19.93 7.90 12.51
N GLU A 107 -21.06 8.54 12.83
CA GLU A 107 -21.65 9.62 12.04
C GLU A 107 -21.00 10.98 12.31
N SER A 108 -20.36 11.13 13.49
CA SER A 108 -19.63 12.34 13.90
C SER A 108 -18.66 12.05 15.03
N TRP A 109 -17.69 12.95 15.21
CA TRP A 109 -16.76 12.92 16.33
C TRP A 109 -16.35 14.32 16.75
N GLU A 110 -15.90 14.45 18.01
CA GLU A 110 -15.43 15.69 18.61
C GLU A 110 -14.09 15.43 19.31
N ALA A 111 -13.11 16.32 19.08
CA ALA A 111 -11.82 16.29 19.76
C ALA A 111 -11.83 17.29 20.91
N SER A 112 -11.16 16.96 22.03
CA SER A 112 -10.83 17.92 23.07
C SER A 112 -9.78 18.94 22.58
N ASP A 113 -9.76 20.14 23.20
CA ASP A 113 -8.83 21.21 22.81
C ASP A 113 -7.34 20.81 22.90
N ASP A 114 -7.02 19.82 23.71
CA ASP A 114 -5.67 19.30 23.91
C ASP A 114 -5.35 18.07 23.03
N GLY A 115 -6.30 17.62 22.19
CA GLY A 115 -6.13 16.47 21.31
C GLY A 115 -5.95 15.12 22.01
N LEU A 116 -6.25 15.04 23.32
CA LEU A 116 -6.06 13.84 24.12
C LEU A 116 -7.32 12.98 24.25
N THR A 117 -8.49 13.53 23.93
CA THR A 117 -9.76 12.82 24.05
C THR A 117 -10.61 13.07 22.81
N TYR A 118 -11.11 11.99 22.25
CA TYR A 118 -12.06 12.00 21.13
C TYR A 118 -13.34 11.32 21.55
N THR A 119 -14.48 11.97 21.31
CA THR A 119 -15.81 11.37 21.50
C THR A 119 -16.42 11.08 20.14
N TYR A 120 -16.72 9.83 19.88
CA TYR A 120 -17.36 9.38 18.64
C TYR A 120 -18.82 9.05 18.90
N HIS A 121 -19.68 9.47 17.98
CA HIS A 121 -21.11 9.14 17.98
C HIS A 121 -21.36 8.15 16.85
N LEU A 122 -21.67 6.91 17.20
CA LEU A 122 -21.97 5.85 16.24
C LEU A 122 -23.39 6.06 15.67
N ARG A 123 -23.61 5.53 14.47
CA ARG A 123 -24.94 5.45 13.86
C ARG A 123 -25.86 4.62 14.74
N GLU A 124 -27.15 4.99 14.79
CA GLU A 124 -28.15 4.17 15.48
C GLU A 124 -28.51 2.92 14.64
N GLY A 125 -28.70 1.79 15.28
CA GLY A 125 -29.21 0.56 14.66
C GLY A 125 -28.19 -0.17 13.78
N LEU A 126 -26.89 -0.02 14.05
CA LEU A 126 -25.85 -0.84 13.42
C LEU A 126 -26.00 -2.32 13.82
N GLU A 127 -25.86 -3.20 12.84
CA GLU A 127 -25.91 -4.65 13.00
C GLU A 127 -24.72 -5.32 12.31
N TRP A 128 -24.23 -6.40 12.90
CA TRP A 128 -23.35 -7.34 12.23
C TRP A 128 -24.11 -8.12 11.14
N SER A 129 -23.39 -8.75 10.24
CA SER A 129 -24.01 -9.54 9.15
C SER A 129 -24.86 -10.71 9.65
N ASP A 130 -24.61 -11.21 10.85
CA ASP A 130 -25.40 -12.25 11.51
C ASP A 130 -26.65 -11.71 12.27
N GLY A 131 -26.83 -10.39 12.29
CA GLY A 131 -27.96 -9.70 12.92
C GLY A 131 -27.78 -9.38 14.41
N GLU A 132 -26.62 -9.66 15.01
CA GLU A 132 -26.32 -9.18 16.35
C GLU A 132 -26.04 -7.66 16.31
N PRO A 133 -26.43 -6.89 17.34
CA PRO A 133 -26.16 -5.45 17.38
C PRO A 133 -24.66 -5.12 17.39
N LEU A 134 -24.24 -4.14 16.57
CA LEU A 134 -22.91 -3.54 16.63
C LEU A 134 -23.01 -2.25 17.47
N THR A 135 -22.20 -2.15 18.51
CA THR A 135 -22.26 -1.06 19.48
C THR A 135 -20.87 -0.46 19.77
N ALA A 136 -20.83 0.65 20.52
CA ALA A 136 -19.59 1.23 21.01
C ALA A 136 -18.77 0.25 21.87
N GLU A 137 -19.39 -0.81 22.41
CA GLU A 137 -18.69 -1.85 23.19
C GLU A 137 -17.81 -2.73 22.28
N ASP A 138 -18.21 -3.01 21.02
CA ASP A 138 -17.40 -3.76 20.06
C ASP A 138 -16.14 -2.96 19.66
N VAL A 139 -16.32 -1.66 19.44
CA VAL A 139 -15.19 -0.76 19.11
C VAL A 139 -14.22 -0.64 20.28
N ALA A 140 -14.73 -0.38 21.48
CA ALA A 140 -13.91 -0.29 22.69
C ALA A 140 -13.17 -1.60 22.96
N TYR A 141 -13.84 -2.73 22.78
CA TYR A 141 -13.24 -4.06 22.89
C TYR A 141 -12.08 -4.23 21.90
N THR A 142 -12.30 -3.91 20.62
CA THR A 142 -11.29 -4.05 19.57
C THR A 142 -10.04 -3.23 19.87
N ILE A 143 -10.20 -1.94 20.19
CA ILE A 143 -9.08 -1.03 20.47
C ILE A 143 -8.29 -1.49 21.70
N ASN A 144 -8.97 -1.77 22.81
CA ASN A 144 -8.30 -2.14 24.06
C ASN A 144 -7.62 -3.50 23.95
N ARG A 145 -8.25 -4.47 23.28
CA ARG A 145 -7.68 -5.79 23.09
C ARG A 145 -6.49 -5.76 22.14
N SER A 146 -6.58 -5.00 21.06
CA SER A 146 -5.46 -4.79 20.13
C SER A 146 -4.23 -4.22 20.82
N ARG A 147 -4.42 -3.26 21.75
CA ARG A 147 -3.36 -2.71 22.57
C ARG A 147 -2.80 -3.74 23.55
N ASP A 148 -3.68 -4.41 24.29
CA ASP A 148 -3.29 -5.28 25.41
C ASP A 148 -2.63 -6.59 24.93
N GLU A 149 -3.00 -7.07 23.74
CA GLU A 149 -2.48 -8.29 23.11
C GLU A 149 -1.53 -8.03 21.94
N GLU A 150 -1.18 -6.75 21.67
CA GLU A 150 -0.21 -6.33 20.66
C GLU A 150 -0.53 -6.89 19.26
N TRP A 151 -1.78 -6.70 18.80
CA TRP A 151 -2.21 -7.21 17.49
C TRP A 151 -1.40 -6.57 16.35
N PHE A 152 -0.82 -7.40 15.51
CA PHE A 152 0.16 -7.00 14.50
C PHE A 152 -0.24 -5.76 13.68
N ASN A 153 -1.47 -5.75 13.15
CA ASN A 153 -1.92 -4.64 12.29
C ASN A 153 -2.46 -3.42 13.05
N HIS A 154 -2.81 -3.56 14.32
CA HIS A 154 -3.49 -2.50 15.07
C HIS A 154 -2.65 -1.89 16.18
N TYR A 155 -1.62 -2.60 16.66
CA TYR A 155 -0.88 -2.19 17.85
C TYR A 155 -0.20 -0.82 17.70
N SER A 156 0.42 -0.53 16.56
CA SER A 156 1.06 0.76 16.31
C SER A 156 0.09 1.93 16.49
N THR A 157 -1.16 1.76 16.09
CA THR A 157 -2.23 2.76 16.25
C THR A 157 -2.79 2.76 17.67
N THR A 158 -2.98 1.59 18.29
CA THR A 158 -3.75 1.46 19.54
C THR A 158 -2.92 1.54 20.81
N GLN A 159 -1.59 1.40 20.76
CA GLN A 159 -0.70 1.30 21.92
C GLN A 159 -0.83 2.44 22.95
N ASN A 160 -1.19 3.63 22.51
CA ASN A 160 -1.36 4.81 23.37
C ASN A 160 -2.83 5.08 23.72
N LEU A 161 -3.77 4.25 23.26
CA LEU A 161 -5.20 4.50 23.35
C LEU A 161 -5.85 3.72 24.49
N GLU A 162 -6.88 4.32 25.08
CA GLU A 162 -7.86 3.66 25.94
C GLU A 162 -9.25 4.03 25.46
N ALA A 163 -10.05 3.02 25.09
CA ALA A 163 -11.40 3.22 24.57
C ALA A 163 -12.45 2.80 25.60
N THR A 164 -13.48 3.62 25.79
CA THR A 164 -14.56 3.40 26.73
C THR A 164 -15.92 3.61 26.07
N ALA A 165 -16.76 2.59 26.03
CA ALA A 165 -18.16 2.74 25.65
C ALA A 165 -18.92 3.46 26.76
N ILE A 166 -19.45 4.65 26.47
CA ILE A 166 -20.25 5.44 27.42
C ILE A 166 -21.70 4.95 27.43
N ASP A 167 -22.21 4.60 26.26
CA ASP A 167 -23.47 3.93 26.00
C ASP A 167 -23.37 3.17 24.66
N ASP A 168 -24.48 2.61 24.16
CA ASP A 168 -24.47 1.76 22.96
C ASP A 168 -23.97 2.49 21.71
N VAL A 169 -24.09 3.83 21.64
CA VAL A 169 -23.75 4.64 20.46
C VAL A 169 -22.70 5.72 20.74
N THR A 170 -22.20 5.83 21.97
CA THR A 170 -21.21 6.85 22.36
C THR A 170 -19.92 6.17 22.82
N LEU A 171 -18.83 6.45 22.13
CA LEU A 171 -17.49 5.96 22.43
C LEU A 171 -16.59 7.14 22.82
N GLU A 172 -15.85 7.01 23.89
CA GLU A 172 -14.74 7.91 24.24
C GLU A 172 -13.42 7.18 24.06
N ILE A 173 -12.50 7.80 23.31
CA ILE A 173 -11.11 7.33 23.15
C ILE A 173 -10.20 8.38 23.76
N THR A 174 -9.36 7.96 24.71
CA THR A 174 -8.31 8.81 25.28
C THR A 174 -6.94 8.33 24.80
N SER A 175 -6.08 9.27 24.44
CA SER A 175 -4.69 9.01 24.09
C SER A 175 -3.76 9.57 25.16
N SER A 176 -2.64 8.90 25.40
CA SER A 176 -1.60 9.37 26.32
C SER A 176 -0.77 10.54 25.77
N VAL A 177 -0.86 10.81 24.47
CA VAL A 177 -0.23 11.91 23.72
C VAL A 177 -1.24 12.50 22.74
N PRO A 178 -1.15 13.78 22.34
CA PRO A 178 -1.96 14.31 21.25
C PRO A 178 -1.71 13.47 20.00
N ASP A 179 -2.77 13.09 19.28
CA ASP A 179 -2.63 12.24 18.10
C ASP A 179 -3.57 12.72 16.97
N PRO A 180 -3.01 13.37 15.93
CA PRO A 180 -3.78 13.87 14.79
C PRO A 180 -4.38 12.76 13.93
N LYS A 181 -3.92 11.51 14.08
CA LYS A 181 -4.34 10.36 13.27
C LYS A 181 -5.62 9.71 13.79
N LEU A 182 -6.05 10.01 15.02
CA LEU A 182 -7.26 9.38 15.60
C LEU A 182 -8.50 9.50 14.72
N PRO A 183 -8.75 10.64 14.02
CA PRO A 183 -9.86 10.71 13.07
C PRO A 183 -9.73 9.81 11.84
N THR A 184 -8.52 9.35 11.53
CA THR A 184 -8.22 8.59 10.30
C THR A 184 -7.75 7.16 10.56
N MET A 185 -7.87 6.68 11.81
CA MET A 185 -7.32 5.39 12.19
C MET A 185 -7.96 4.21 11.46
N ASP A 186 -7.14 3.38 10.86
CA ASP A 186 -7.53 2.16 10.17
C ASP A 186 -7.57 0.97 11.16
N VAL A 187 -8.52 1.01 12.11
CA VAL A 187 -8.75 -0.10 13.04
C VAL A 187 -10.01 -0.83 12.61
N TYR A 188 -9.83 -2.02 12.03
CA TYR A 188 -10.93 -2.90 11.64
C TYR A 188 -11.66 -3.41 12.88
N VAL A 189 -12.91 -2.99 13.06
CA VAL A 189 -13.71 -3.38 14.21
C VAL A 189 -14.14 -4.83 14.08
N VAL A 190 -13.78 -5.67 15.06
CA VAL A 190 -14.15 -7.09 15.07
C VAL A 190 -15.34 -7.37 15.98
N PRO A 191 -16.16 -8.41 15.67
CA PRO A 191 -17.34 -8.77 16.47
C PRO A 191 -16.93 -9.32 17.84
N LYS A 192 -17.18 -8.53 18.91
CA LYS A 192 -16.85 -8.91 20.28
C LYS A 192 -17.44 -10.28 20.65
N HIS A 193 -18.72 -10.52 20.30
CA HIS A 193 -19.43 -11.76 20.62
C HIS A 193 -18.79 -13.04 20.04
N ILE A 194 -17.91 -12.90 19.04
CA ILE A 194 -17.11 -14.00 18.49
C ILE A 194 -15.72 -14.01 19.11
N TYR A 195 -15.05 -12.86 19.08
CA TYR A 195 -13.64 -12.77 19.48
C TYR A 195 -13.41 -12.88 20.99
N GLU A 196 -14.40 -12.56 21.86
CA GLU A 196 -14.24 -12.64 23.31
C GLU A 196 -14.04 -14.08 23.84
N ASP A 197 -14.53 -15.09 23.11
CA ASP A 197 -14.38 -16.49 23.45
C ASP A 197 -13.04 -17.08 22.97
N ILE A 198 -12.26 -16.36 22.15
CA ILE A 198 -10.94 -16.77 21.63
C ILE A 198 -9.87 -16.25 22.58
N SER A 199 -9.08 -17.14 23.18
CA SER A 199 -7.98 -16.72 24.05
C SER A 199 -6.82 -16.10 23.24
N ALA A 200 -5.97 -15.27 23.87
CA ALA A 200 -4.81 -14.66 23.23
C ALA A 200 -3.87 -15.71 22.59
N ASP A 201 -3.68 -16.86 23.26
CA ASP A 201 -2.84 -17.96 22.74
C ASP A 201 -3.43 -18.64 21.48
N GLU A 202 -4.77 -18.61 21.31
CA GLU A 202 -5.49 -19.20 20.16
C GLU A 202 -5.67 -18.20 19.03
N LEU A 203 -5.64 -16.90 19.31
CA LEU A 203 -5.94 -15.85 18.37
C LEU A 203 -5.03 -15.90 17.13
N GLY A 204 -3.73 -16.11 17.31
CA GLY A 204 -2.76 -16.22 16.22
C GLY A 204 -2.96 -17.42 15.28
N THR A 205 -3.80 -18.38 15.66
CA THR A 205 -4.14 -19.57 14.85
C THR A 205 -5.62 -19.63 14.47
N TYR A 206 -6.38 -18.63 14.85
CA TYR A 206 -7.80 -18.51 14.48
C TYR A 206 -7.94 -18.27 12.99
N GLU A 207 -8.74 -19.07 12.30
CA GLU A 207 -8.86 -19.04 10.84
C GLU A 207 -9.73 -17.88 10.33
N ALA A 208 -10.51 -17.21 11.18
CA ALA A 208 -11.39 -16.07 10.88
C ALA A 208 -12.28 -16.28 9.62
N THR A 209 -12.82 -17.48 9.48
CA THR A 209 -13.68 -17.88 8.36
C THR A 209 -15.15 -18.01 8.77
N ASP A 210 -15.55 -17.36 9.87
CA ASP A 210 -16.93 -17.34 10.36
C ASP A 210 -17.89 -16.51 9.49
N GLY A 211 -17.35 -15.64 8.63
CA GLY A 211 -18.11 -14.83 7.70
C GLY A 211 -18.91 -13.70 8.35
N VAL A 212 -18.62 -13.35 9.61
CA VAL A 212 -19.29 -12.24 10.29
C VAL A 212 -18.51 -10.95 10.13
N GLY A 213 -19.17 -9.91 9.64
CA GLY A 213 -18.56 -8.61 9.39
C GLY A 213 -19.56 -7.45 9.45
N SER A 214 -19.06 -6.24 9.43
CA SER A 214 -19.81 -4.98 9.42
C SER A 214 -19.64 -4.20 8.12
N GLY A 215 -18.77 -4.67 7.24
CA GLY A 215 -18.50 -4.09 5.91
C GLY A 215 -19.53 -4.52 4.86
N PRO A 216 -19.34 -4.07 3.60
CA PRO A 216 -20.31 -4.33 2.52
C PRO A 216 -20.37 -5.80 2.07
N PHE A 217 -19.30 -6.58 2.28
CA PHE A 217 -19.26 -8.00 1.95
C PHE A 217 -18.66 -8.81 3.10
N THR A 218 -18.93 -10.12 3.13
CA THR A 218 -18.41 -11.03 4.15
C THR A 218 -17.78 -12.26 3.50
N LEU A 219 -16.65 -12.73 4.03
CA LEU A 219 -15.93 -13.91 3.53
C LEU A 219 -16.73 -15.19 3.82
N THR A 220 -17.14 -15.91 2.79
CA THR A 220 -17.94 -17.13 2.91
C THR A 220 -17.22 -18.39 2.48
N GLU A 221 -16.22 -18.28 1.58
CA GLU A 221 -15.38 -19.40 1.15
C GLU A 221 -13.93 -18.94 0.97
N LEU A 222 -12.97 -19.73 1.45
CA LEU A 222 -11.55 -19.53 1.23
C LEU A 222 -10.88 -20.83 0.79
N ARG A 223 -10.35 -20.85 -0.43
CA ARG A 223 -9.49 -21.92 -0.95
C ARG A 223 -8.06 -21.41 -1.08
N THR A 224 -7.29 -21.54 0.00
CA THR A 224 -5.95 -20.98 0.11
C THR A 224 -5.11 -21.17 -1.16
N GLY A 225 -4.58 -20.08 -1.70
CA GLY A 225 -3.75 -20.04 -2.91
C GLY A 225 -4.51 -20.30 -4.22
N GLN A 226 -5.84 -20.32 -4.21
CA GLN A 226 -6.67 -20.49 -5.40
C GLN A 226 -7.67 -19.36 -5.58
N ASP A 227 -8.58 -19.18 -4.65
CA ASP A 227 -9.61 -18.15 -4.68
C ASP A 227 -10.28 -17.99 -3.31
N TRP A 228 -11.03 -16.92 -3.19
CA TRP A 228 -11.99 -16.72 -2.09
C TRP A 228 -13.24 -16.02 -2.59
N THR A 229 -14.32 -16.25 -1.88
CA THR A 229 -15.64 -15.72 -2.20
C THR A 229 -16.12 -14.86 -1.05
N MET A 230 -16.66 -13.71 -1.38
CA MET A 230 -17.32 -12.81 -0.45
C MET A 230 -18.74 -12.57 -0.93
N GLU A 231 -19.72 -12.65 -0.02
CA GLU A 231 -21.15 -12.40 -0.29
C GLU A 231 -21.55 -11.02 0.24
N ALA A 232 -22.51 -10.38 -0.43
CA ALA A 232 -23.03 -9.09 -0.01
C ALA A 232 -23.61 -9.17 1.41
N ASN A 233 -23.33 -8.15 2.22
CA ASN A 233 -23.88 -8.02 3.56
C ASN A 233 -25.21 -7.24 3.52
N PRO A 234 -26.37 -7.87 3.74
CA PRO A 234 -27.67 -7.20 3.70
C PRO A 234 -27.85 -6.20 4.86
N ASN A 235 -27.03 -6.32 5.92
CA ASN A 235 -27.07 -5.44 7.09
C ASN A 235 -26.03 -4.31 7.01
N TYR A 236 -25.36 -4.16 5.86
CA TYR A 236 -24.39 -3.09 5.70
C TYR A 236 -25.04 -1.71 5.87
N TRP A 237 -24.50 -0.89 6.76
CA TRP A 237 -25.05 0.42 7.11
C TRP A 237 -25.14 1.40 5.92
N GLY A 238 -24.25 1.25 4.93
CA GLY A 238 -24.24 2.04 3.69
C GLY A 238 -25.30 1.62 2.66
N GLY A 239 -26.07 0.57 2.94
CA GLY A 239 -27.04 -0.08 2.06
C GLY A 239 -26.47 -1.34 1.41
N GLU A 240 -27.34 -2.29 1.13
CA GLU A 240 -26.98 -3.56 0.48
C GLU A 240 -26.30 -3.29 -0.88
N PRO A 241 -25.09 -3.85 -1.15
CA PRO A 241 -24.44 -3.74 -2.45
C PRO A 241 -25.31 -4.29 -3.57
N THR A 242 -25.16 -3.75 -4.79
CA THR A 242 -25.87 -4.29 -5.96
C THR A 242 -25.29 -5.61 -6.45
N ILE A 243 -23.98 -5.80 -6.23
CA ILE A 243 -23.28 -7.06 -6.52
C ILE A 243 -23.58 -8.04 -5.39
N ASP A 244 -24.12 -9.22 -5.73
CA ASP A 244 -24.43 -10.25 -4.74
C ASP A 244 -23.17 -10.95 -4.22
N GLN A 245 -22.15 -11.12 -5.11
CA GLN A 245 -20.96 -11.89 -4.79
C GLN A 245 -19.72 -11.32 -5.47
N VAL A 246 -18.59 -11.28 -4.74
CA VAL A 246 -17.25 -11.00 -5.29
C VAL A 246 -16.38 -12.24 -5.15
N ILE A 247 -15.84 -12.72 -6.27
CA ILE A 247 -14.88 -13.84 -6.31
C ILE A 247 -13.51 -13.30 -6.67
N PHE A 248 -12.54 -13.50 -5.80
CA PHE A 248 -11.14 -13.20 -6.05
C PHE A 248 -10.41 -14.47 -6.47
N ARG A 249 -9.81 -14.45 -7.67
CA ARG A 249 -9.17 -15.61 -8.27
C ARG A 249 -7.66 -15.41 -8.39
N VAL A 250 -6.88 -16.29 -7.77
CA VAL A 250 -5.41 -16.22 -7.77
C VAL A 250 -4.83 -16.86 -9.02
N PHE A 251 -4.00 -16.12 -9.74
CA PHE A 251 -3.26 -16.58 -10.90
C PHE A 251 -1.77 -16.64 -10.58
N THR A 252 -1.15 -17.78 -10.76
CA THR A 252 0.30 -17.93 -10.62
C THR A 252 1.09 -17.44 -11.83
N ASN A 253 0.40 -17.07 -12.92
CA ASN A 253 0.96 -16.54 -14.15
C ASN A 253 0.16 -15.31 -14.58
N PRO A 254 0.78 -14.10 -14.59
CA PRO A 254 0.10 -12.86 -14.97
C PRO A 254 -0.44 -12.87 -16.41
N ASP A 255 0.25 -13.51 -17.36
CA ASP A 255 -0.25 -13.61 -18.75
C ASP A 255 -1.52 -14.47 -18.85
N ALA A 256 -1.65 -15.50 -18.00
CA ALA A 256 -2.87 -16.29 -17.92
C ALA A 256 -4.04 -15.48 -17.33
N MET A 257 -3.78 -14.62 -16.37
CA MET A 257 -4.76 -13.67 -15.83
C MET A 257 -5.25 -12.70 -16.91
N VAL A 258 -4.33 -12.09 -17.66
CA VAL A 258 -4.68 -11.20 -18.78
C VAL A 258 -5.51 -11.94 -19.83
N ALA A 259 -5.14 -13.19 -20.18
CA ALA A 259 -5.92 -13.99 -21.13
C ALA A 259 -7.33 -14.32 -20.60
N ALA A 260 -7.50 -14.54 -19.30
CA ALA A 260 -8.81 -14.76 -18.66
C ALA A 260 -9.68 -13.50 -18.73
N LEU A 261 -9.08 -12.30 -18.52
CA LEU A 261 -9.77 -11.02 -18.69
C LEU A 261 -10.25 -10.82 -20.14
N GLU A 262 -9.37 -11.05 -21.13
CA GLU A 262 -9.73 -10.93 -22.55
C GLU A 262 -10.86 -11.90 -22.96
N GLN A 263 -10.93 -13.06 -22.35
CA GLN A 263 -11.95 -14.08 -22.61
C GLN A 263 -13.25 -13.87 -21.83
N GLY A 264 -13.27 -12.91 -20.89
CA GLY A 264 -14.41 -12.67 -20.02
C GLY A 264 -14.62 -13.75 -18.95
N GLU A 265 -13.55 -14.46 -18.59
CA GLU A 265 -13.55 -15.40 -17.46
C GLU A 265 -13.39 -14.70 -16.11
N ILE A 266 -12.86 -13.47 -16.13
CA ILE A 266 -12.79 -12.52 -15.01
C ILE A 266 -13.22 -11.14 -15.51
N ASP A 267 -13.65 -10.27 -14.60
CA ASP A 267 -14.19 -8.94 -14.89
C ASP A 267 -13.17 -7.84 -14.69
N ALA A 268 -12.23 -8.05 -13.79
CA ALA A 268 -11.15 -7.11 -13.52
C ALA A 268 -9.86 -7.85 -13.12
N ALA A 269 -8.74 -7.17 -13.21
CA ALA A 269 -7.44 -7.71 -12.87
C ALA A 269 -6.54 -6.64 -12.20
N HIS A 270 -5.91 -7.03 -11.09
CA HIS A 270 -4.82 -6.30 -10.46
C HIS A 270 -3.47 -6.60 -11.10
N ASN A 271 -2.53 -5.66 -11.04
CA ASN A 271 -1.12 -5.87 -11.38
C ASN A 271 -0.92 -6.55 -12.75
N ILE A 272 -1.56 -6.01 -13.81
CA ILE A 272 -1.34 -6.50 -15.16
C ILE A 272 0.09 -6.19 -15.63
N PRO A 273 0.76 -7.09 -16.36
CA PRO A 273 2.10 -6.82 -16.89
C PRO A 273 2.12 -5.61 -17.82
N SER A 274 3.12 -4.74 -17.71
CA SER A 274 3.30 -3.55 -18.54
C SER A 274 3.29 -3.87 -20.05
N GLY A 275 3.87 -4.99 -20.45
CA GLY A 275 3.85 -5.47 -21.82
C GLY A 275 2.48 -5.88 -22.37
N SER A 276 1.44 -5.94 -21.54
CA SER A 276 0.06 -6.25 -21.94
C SER A 276 -0.79 -5.01 -22.19
N VAL A 277 -0.36 -3.84 -21.75
CA VAL A 277 -1.14 -2.58 -21.77
C VAL A 277 -1.60 -2.24 -23.19
N GLU A 278 -0.68 -2.08 -24.14
CA GLU A 278 -1.01 -1.72 -25.54
C GLU A 278 -2.05 -2.68 -26.16
N ARG A 279 -1.89 -3.99 -25.90
CA ARG A 279 -2.80 -5.01 -26.44
C ARG A 279 -4.20 -4.93 -25.78
N LEU A 280 -4.27 -4.66 -24.49
CA LEU A 280 -5.54 -4.52 -23.77
C LEU A 280 -6.28 -3.25 -24.19
N GLU A 281 -5.57 -2.13 -24.39
CA GLU A 281 -6.14 -0.86 -24.87
C GLU A 281 -6.73 -0.97 -26.28
N GLU A 282 -6.28 -1.94 -27.11
CA GLU A 282 -6.89 -2.23 -28.41
C GLU A 282 -8.25 -2.96 -28.31
N ASN A 283 -8.58 -3.51 -27.15
CA ASN A 283 -9.84 -4.20 -26.92
C ASN A 283 -10.94 -3.24 -26.46
N PRO A 284 -12.02 -3.01 -27.27
CA PRO A 284 -13.05 -2.03 -26.93
C PRO A 284 -13.88 -2.37 -25.69
N ASP A 285 -13.82 -3.62 -25.21
CA ASP A 285 -14.55 -4.10 -24.05
C ASP A 285 -13.71 -4.05 -22.76
N ILE A 286 -12.47 -3.52 -22.84
CA ILE A 286 -11.55 -3.44 -21.71
C ILE A 286 -11.06 -2.00 -21.55
N GLU A 287 -11.08 -1.51 -20.33
CA GLU A 287 -10.41 -0.28 -19.90
C GLU A 287 -9.15 -0.64 -19.13
N VAL A 288 -8.02 -0.02 -19.47
CA VAL A 288 -6.77 -0.11 -18.73
C VAL A 288 -6.62 1.10 -17.83
N VAL A 289 -6.34 0.86 -16.56
CA VAL A 289 -6.10 1.90 -15.57
C VAL A 289 -4.62 1.90 -15.20
N GLN A 290 -4.00 3.04 -15.37
CA GLN A 290 -2.66 3.33 -14.88
C GLN A 290 -2.82 4.18 -13.62
N GLY A 291 -3.12 3.51 -12.50
CA GLY A 291 -3.42 4.16 -11.24
C GLY A 291 -2.14 4.63 -10.54
N GLN A 292 -2.19 5.78 -9.88
CA GLN A 292 -1.13 6.23 -8.99
C GLN A 292 -1.55 5.90 -7.55
N GLN A 293 -0.87 4.94 -6.92
CA GLN A 293 -1.08 4.59 -5.50
C GLN A 293 -0.21 5.40 -4.53
N GLY A 294 0.56 6.38 -5.04
CA GLY A 294 1.55 7.10 -4.23
C GLY A 294 2.83 6.31 -3.97
N GLY A 295 2.95 5.08 -4.47
CA GLY A 295 4.18 4.29 -4.39
C GLY A 295 5.32 4.94 -5.18
N PHE A 296 6.55 4.66 -4.75
CA PHE A 296 7.74 5.15 -5.42
C PHE A 296 8.82 4.07 -5.40
N ASP A 297 9.67 4.09 -6.42
CA ASP A 297 10.89 3.29 -6.46
C ASP A 297 12.10 4.20 -6.28
N GLU A 298 13.09 3.72 -5.52
CA GLU A 298 14.30 4.46 -5.21
C GLU A 298 15.57 3.65 -5.47
N LEU A 299 16.66 4.36 -5.71
CA LEU A 299 18.01 3.89 -5.51
C LEU A 299 18.41 4.23 -4.07
N SER A 300 18.50 3.23 -3.22
CA SER A 300 18.96 3.38 -1.86
C SER A 300 20.48 3.37 -1.79
N MET A 301 21.03 4.22 -0.93
CA MET A 301 22.48 4.41 -0.73
C MET A 301 22.79 4.25 0.76
N ASN A 302 23.68 3.30 1.11
CA ASN A 302 24.04 3.03 2.49
C ASN A 302 24.79 4.21 3.14
N ALA A 303 24.06 5.06 3.85
CA ALA A 303 24.63 6.22 4.54
C ALA A 303 25.46 5.88 5.80
N GLY A 304 25.42 4.62 6.25
CA GLY A 304 26.32 4.10 7.28
C GLY A 304 26.08 4.60 8.71
N ALA A 305 24.88 5.13 9.02
CA ALA A 305 24.60 5.77 10.31
C ALA A 305 24.66 4.83 11.51
N GLY A 306 24.26 3.56 11.35
CA GLY A 306 24.15 2.61 12.48
C GLY A 306 25.48 2.03 12.96
N GLY A 307 26.54 2.18 12.19
CA GLY A 307 27.84 1.62 12.52
C GLY A 307 27.91 0.09 12.52
N ILE A 308 26.90 -0.59 11.97
CA ILE A 308 26.91 -2.02 11.66
C ILE A 308 27.11 -2.22 10.16
N GLY A 309 27.57 -3.42 9.78
CA GLY A 309 27.83 -3.76 8.39
C GLY A 309 29.17 -3.25 7.89
N ASP A 310 29.34 -3.35 6.59
CA ASP A 310 30.57 -3.03 5.89
C ASP A 310 30.33 -2.20 4.63
N GLY A 311 29.30 -1.35 4.66
CA GLY A 311 29.00 -0.39 3.59
C GLY A 311 30.21 0.50 3.28
N HIS A 312 30.38 0.83 2.00
CA HIS A 312 31.53 1.59 1.54
C HIS A 312 31.60 2.97 2.20
N PRO A 313 32.73 3.37 2.82
CA PRO A 313 32.84 4.61 3.62
C PRO A 313 32.63 5.89 2.80
N ALA A 314 32.81 5.88 1.49
CA ALA A 314 32.55 7.03 0.63
C ALA A 314 31.05 7.43 0.65
N LEU A 315 30.13 6.48 0.82
CA LEU A 315 28.68 6.75 0.87
C LEU A 315 28.24 7.47 2.17
N GLN A 316 29.09 7.54 3.19
CA GLN A 316 28.87 8.37 4.38
C GLN A 316 29.04 9.87 4.08
N ASP A 317 29.77 10.21 3.03
CA ASP A 317 29.90 11.59 2.55
C ASP A 317 28.69 11.95 1.68
N VAL A 318 27.86 12.88 2.16
CA VAL A 318 26.67 13.35 1.43
C VAL A 318 26.99 13.81 0.01
N ARG A 319 28.18 14.38 -0.24
CA ARG A 319 28.60 14.86 -1.56
C ARG A 319 28.73 13.71 -2.56
N VAL A 320 29.15 12.52 -2.11
CA VAL A 320 29.19 11.33 -2.97
C VAL A 320 27.79 10.89 -3.34
N ARG A 321 26.87 10.87 -2.38
CA ARG A 321 25.47 10.53 -2.64
C ARG A 321 24.79 11.55 -3.57
N GLN A 322 25.05 12.86 -3.37
CA GLN A 322 24.57 13.91 -4.27
C GLN A 322 25.15 13.77 -5.69
N ALA A 323 26.43 13.44 -5.82
CA ALA A 323 27.04 13.18 -7.13
C ALA A 323 26.42 11.97 -7.82
N ILE A 324 26.10 10.90 -7.07
CA ILE A 324 25.34 9.75 -7.58
C ILE A 324 23.95 10.19 -8.04
N ALA A 325 23.22 11.00 -7.26
CA ALA A 325 21.90 11.50 -7.62
C ALA A 325 21.92 12.30 -8.93
N HIS A 326 22.94 13.14 -9.17
CA HIS A 326 23.16 13.82 -10.45
C HIS A 326 23.60 12.90 -11.60
N ALA A 327 24.04 11.68 -11.33
CA ALA A 327 24.37 10.68 -12.35
C ALA A 327 23.21 9.75 -12.70
N VAL A 328 22.04 9.93 -12.10
CA VAL A 328 20.84 9.14 -12.37
C VAL A 328 19.94 9.84 -13.39
N ASP A 329 19.85 9.28 -14.61
CA ASP A 329 18.95 9.74 -15.68
C ASP A 329 17.54 9.13 -15.50
N LYS A 330 16.71 9.79 -14.70
CA LYS A 330 15.37 9.34 -14.35
C LYS A 330 14.45 9.23 -15.57
N GLU A 331 14.57 10.14 -16.54
CA GLU A 331 13.76 10.09 -17.76
C GLU A 331 14.11 8.87 -18.62
N THR A 332 15.42 8.56 -18.76
CA THR A 332 15.85 7.34 -19.45
C THR A 332 15.42 6.07 -18.70
N ILE A 333 15.43 6.09 -17.36
CA ILE A 333 14.96 4.98 -16.53
C ILE A 333 13.47 4.75 -16.78
N VAL A 334 12.65 5.80 -16.74
CA VAL A 334 11.20 5.71 -17.02
C VAL A 334 10.97 5.15 -18.43
N ASP A 335 11.65 5.67 -19.45
CA ASP A 335 11.49 5.21 -20.84
C ASP A 335 11.91 3.73 -21.03
N ARG A 336 12.98 3.28 -20.36
CA ARG A 336 13.60 1.98 -20.62
C ARG A 336 13.22 0.88 -19.65
N ALA A 337 13.19 1.18 -18.34
CA ALA A 337 12.85 0.20 -17.32
C ALA A 337 11.32 0.09 -17.13
N TYR A 338 10.62 1.24 -17.14
CA TYR A 338 9.16 1.27 -16.95
C TYR A 338 8.36 1.39 -18.25
N THR A 339 9.02 1.27 -19.40
CA THR A 339 8.36 1.34 -20.74
C THR A 339 7.54 2.63 -20.98
N GLY A 340 7.93 3.72 -20.30
CA GLY A 340 7.26 5.03 -20.37
C GLY A 340 5.98 5.15 -19.55
N LEU A 341 5.67 4.18 -18.69
CA LEU A 341 4.42 4.15 -17.90
C LEU A 341 4.55 4.78 -16.51
N ALA A 342 5.77 5.01 -16.02
CA ALA A 342 6.02 5.68 -14.74
C ALA A 342 6.22 7.19 -14.92
N GLU A 343 6.17 7.94 -13.82
CA GLU A 343 6.56 9.36 -13.78
C GLU A 343 7.92 9.50 -13.11
N PRO A 344 8.88 10.28 -13.67
CA PRO A 344 10.11 10.61 -12.95
C PRO A 344 9.78 11.29 -11.61
N ALA A 345 10.49 10.93 -10.56
CA ALA A 345 10.21 11.44 -9.22
C ALA A 345 11.45 12.03 -8.56
N ASP A 346 11.26 13.08 -7.74
CA ASP A 346 12.33 13.70 -6.98
C ASP A 346 12.23 13.34 -5.49
N ALA A 347 11.10 13.60 -4.86
CA ALA A 347 10.88 13.30 -3.45
C ALA A 347 10.15 11.97 -3.25
N MET A 348 10.37 11.33 -2.10
CA MET A 348 9.54 10.19 -1.72
C MET A 348 8.10 10.64 -1.51
N SER A 349 7.14 9.79 -1.86
CA SER A 349 5.72 9.99 -1.60
C SER A 349 5.32 9.18 -0.37
N PRO A 350 5.13 9.80 0.80
CA PRO A 350 4.84 9.05 2.02
C PRO A 350 3.36 8.67 2.14
N SER A 351 2.53 9.09 1.16
CA SER A 351 1.09 8.89 1.12
C SER A 351 0.59 8.92 -0.34
N PRO A 352 -0.50 8.22 -0.67
CA PRO A 352 -1.21 8.41 -1.94
C PRO A 352 -1.74 9.84 -2.13
N ASP A 353 -2.01 10.56 -1.04
CA ASP A 353 -2.35 11.98 -1.08
C ASP A 353 -1.09 12.83 -1.34
N ARG A 354 -0.99 13.33 -2.56
CA ARG A 354 0.14 14.14 -3.04
C ARG A 354 0.34 15.47 -2.30
N THR A 355 -0.62 15.90 -1.47
CA THR A 355 -0.43 17.11 -0.63
C THR A 355 0.70 16.96 0.37
N TRP A 356 1.10 15.72 0.70
CA TRP A 356 2.22 15.42 1.57
C TRP A 356 3.59 15.47 0.89
N VAL A 357 3.64 15.61 -0.45
CA VAL A 357 4.90 15.61 -1.22
C VAL A 357 5.37 17.05 -1.45
N PRO A 358 6.56 17.43 -1.01
CA PRO A 358 7.09 18.78 -1.24
C PRO A 358 7.41 19.01 -2.72
N GLU A 359 7.29 20.26 -3.16
CA GLU A 359 7.93 20.72 -4.39
C GLU A 359 9.43 20.96 -4.11
N ILE A 360 10.29 20.26 -4.83
CA ILE A 360 11.74 20.42 -4.69
C ILE A 360 12.19 21.58 -5.57
N GLU A 361 12.68 22.67 -4.94
CA GLU A 361 13.07 23.90 -5.67
C GLU A 361 14.32 23.71 -6.54
N GLU A 362 15.28 22.91 -6.09
CA GLU A 362 16.55 22.64 -6.78
C GLU A 362 16.73 21.11 -6.93
N PRO A 363 16.08 20.46 -7.91
CA PRO A 363 16.18 19.02 -8.08
C PRO A 363 17.57 18.59 -8.56
N PHE A 364 17.97 17.36 -8.19
CA PHE A 364 19.17 16.72 -8.73
C PHE A 364 18.92 16.35 -10.20
N GLU A 365 19.09 17.35 -11.10
CA GLU A 365 19.00 17.11 -12.55
C GLU A 365 20.15 16.20 -13.01
N PHE A 366 19.91 15.38 -14.03
CA PHE A 366 20.93 14.55 -14.62
C PHE A 366 22.03 15.42 -15.25
N ASP A 367 23.19 15.49 -14.60
CA ASP A 367 24.34 16.30 -15.01
C ASP A 367 25.66 15.64 -14.57
N LEU A 368 26.27 14.90 -15.48
CA LEU A 368 27.56 14.23 -15.24
C LEU A 368 28.72 15.22 -15.06
N GLU A 369 28.64 16.44 -15.59
CA GLU A 369 29.68 17.49 -15.37
C GLU A 369 29.59 17.99 -13.93
N GLN A 370 28.37 18.24 -13.43
CA GLN A 370 28.13 18.61 -12.03
C GLN A 370 28.52 17.49 -11.07
N ALA A 371 28.14 16.26 -11.36
CA ALA A 371 28.53 15.08 -10.55
C ALA A 371 30.04 14.95 -10.43
N ASN A 372 30.78 15.06 -11.54
CA ASN A 372 32.23 15.05 -11.54
C ASN A 372 32.81 16.22 -10.73
N GLN A 373 32.26 17.44 -10.86
CA GLN A 373 32.74 18.62 -10.12
C GLN A 373 32.56 18.45 -8.61
N ILE A 374 31.44 17.87 -8.17
CA ILE A 374 31.16 17.58 -6.74
C ILE A 374 32.25 16.63 -6.19
N LEU A 375 32.56 15.56 -6.93
CA LEU A 375 33.55 14.58 -6.50
C LEU A 375 34.97 15.19 -6.49
N ASP A 376 35.33 16.02 -7.50
CA ASP A 376 36.61 16.74 -7.56
C ASP A 376 36.77 17.70 -6.38
N ASP A 377 35.74 18.50 -6.08
CA ASP A 377 35.77 19.46 -4.95
C ASP A 377 35.80 18.74 -3.59
N ALA A 378 35.25 17.51 -3.53
CA ALA A 378 35.32 16.66 -2.35
C ALA A 378 36.67 15.93 -2.20
N GLY A 379 37.53 15.95 -3.23
CA GLY A 379 38.87 15.38 -3.22
C GLY A 379 38.94 13.90 -3.59
N TYR A 380 37.92 13.37 -4.25
CA TYR A 380 37.94 12.03 -4.84
C TYR A 380 38.57 12.11 -6.23
N GLU A 381 39.77 11.58 -6.40
CA GLU A 381 40.58 11.66 -7.62
C GLU A 381 40.96 10.25 -8.09
N ASP A 382 41.01 10.01 -9.41
CA ASP A 382 41.66 8.84 -10.01
C ASP A 382 43.19 9.09 -10.03
N THR A 383 43.90 8.60 -9.01
CA THR A 383 45.32 8.90 -8.82
C THR A 383 46.23 7.93 -9.56
N ASP A 384 45.77 6.74 -9.93
CA ASP A 384 46.56 5.74 -10.63
C ASP A 384 46.23 5.63 -12.13
N GLY A 385 45.15 6.28 -12.59
CA GLY A 385 44.77 6.38 -14.00
C GLY A 385 44.03 5.16 -14.52
N ASN A 386 43.40 4.40 -13.64
CA ASN A 386 42.64 3.22 -14.00
C ASN A 386 41.18 3.52 -14.41
N GLY A 387 40.70 4.74 -14.17
CA GLY A 387 39.35 5.22 -14.47
C GLY A 387 38.39 5.18 -13.26
N VAL A 388 38.83 4.70 -12.10
CA VAL A 388 38.07 4.67 -10.85
C VAL A 388 38.68 5.67 -9.87
N ARG A 389 37.83 6.44 -9.19
CA ARG A 389 38.28 7.41 -8.18
C ARG A 389 38.60 6.71 -6.86
N GLU A 390 39.53 7.24 -6.08
CA GLU A 390 39.83 6.77 -4.74
C GLU A 390 39.36 7.74 -3.65
N MET A 391 39.25 7.22 -2.45
CA MET A 391 39.01 8.00 -1.23
C MET A 391 40.04 9.17 -1.10
N PRO A 392 39.63 10.33 -0.56
CA PRO A 392 40.53 11.48 -0.38
C PRO A 392 41.81 11.12 0.36
N GLY A 393 42.94 11.35 -0.30
CA GLY A 393 44.26 10.98 0.21
C GLY A 393 44.78 9.62 -0.26
N GLY A 394 44.07 8.96 -1.14
CA GLY A 394 44.39 7.66 -1.75
C GLY A 394 43.94 6.48 -0.89
N GLY A 395 43.79 5.33 -1.48
CA GLY A 395 43.46 4.09 -0.76
C GLY A 395 42.36 3.32 -1.43
N GLU A 396 41.22 3.23 -0.81
CA GLU A 396 40.07 2.47 -1.31
C GLU A 396 39.44 3.15 -2.53
N GLU A 397 39.19 2.37 -3.58
CA GLU A 397 38.56 2.81 -4.81
C GLU A 397 37.05 2.91 -4.61
N LEU A 398 36.37 3.81 -5.35
CA LEU A 398 34.91 3.93 -5.34
C LEU A 398 34.29 2.79 -6.15
N THR A 399 34.34 1.59 -5.58
CA THR A 399 33.75 0.37 -6.15
C THR A 399 32.66 -0.11 -5.22
N PHE A 400 31.41 0.01 -5.66
CA PHE A 400 30.23 -0.27 -4.83
C PHE A 400 29.58 -1.59 -5.19
N ARG A 401 29.23 -2.39 -4.19
CA ARG A 401 28.36 -3.56 -4.34
C ARG A 401 26.95 -3.06 -4.65
N TRP A 402 26.34 -3.62 -5.68
CA TRP A 402 24.97 -3.31 -6.03
C TRP A 402 24.11 -4.57 -5.96
N ALA A 403 23.19 -4.60 -4.99
CA ALA A 403 22.26 -5.69 -4.84
C ALA A 403 21.09 -5.54 -5.82
N VAL A 404 20.92 -6.54 -6.71
CA VAL A 404 19.86 -6.58 -7.72
C VAL A 404 18.86 -7.68 -7.35
N ARG A 405 17.58 -7.32 -7.29
CA ARG A 405 16.47 -8.23 -6.97
C ARG A 405 16.07 -9.05 -8.18
N THR A 406 15.92 -10.36 -7.98
CA THR A 406 15.54 -11.29 -9.07
C THR A 406 14.04 -11.31 -9.36
N GLU A 407 13.21 -10.86 -8.41
CA GLU A 407 11.76 -10.76 -8.55
C GLU A 407 11.30 -9.42 -9.17
N SER A 408 12.18 -8.42 -9.24
CA SER A 408 11.89 -7.13 -9.87
C SER A 408 12.28 -7.15 -11.35
N ASP A 409 11.35 -6.83 -12.21
CA ASP A 409 11.57 -6.71 -13.66
C ASP A 409 12.28 -5.41 -14.06
N VAL A 410 12.26 -4.39 -13.18
CA VAL A 410 12.92 -3.10 -13.40
C VAL A 410 14.32 -3.02 -12.78
N ALA A 411 14.63 -3.80 -11.74
CA ALA A 411 15.90 -3.67 -11.01
C ALA A 411 17.15 -3.91 -11.88
N GLN A 412 17.14 -4.94 -12.73
CA GLN A 412 18.26 -5.22 -13.64
C GLN A 412 18.43 -4.15 -14.73
N PRO A 413 17.38 -3.70 -15.46
CA PRO A 413 17.48 -2.55 -16.38
C PRO A 413 17.99 -1.27 -15.72
N ILE A 414 17.53 -0.94 -14.51
CA ILE A 414 17.98 0.24 -13.76
C ILE A 414 19.49 0.10 -13.44
N TYR A 415 19.92 -1.05 -12.93
CA TYR A 415 21.35 -1.31 -12.70
C TYR A 415 22.18 -1.05 -13.97
N GLU A 416 21.79 -1.57 -15.13
CA GLU A 416 22.53 -1.42 -16.38
C GLU A 416 22.65 0.04 -16.84
N LEU A 417 21.57 0.83 -16.64
CA LEU A 417 21.55 2.25 -16.99
C LEU A 417 22.43 3.07 -16.03
N VAL A 418 22.19 2.93 -14.74
CA VAL A 418 22.85 3.78 -13.74
C VAL A 418 24.33 3.40 -13.58
N SER A 419 24.70 2.11 -13.59
CA SER A 419 26.11 1.70 -13.55
C SER A 419 26.94 2.27 -14.71
N GLY A 420 26.32 2.44 -15.88
CA GLY A 420 26.93 3.11 -17.02
C GLY A 420 27.26 4.57 -16.75
N SER A 421 26.31 5.33 -16.19
CA SER A 421 26.52 6.74 -15.83
C SER A 421 27.53 6.89 -14.67
N LEU A 422 27.48 6.00 -13.67
CA LEU A 422 28.43 6.00 -12.56
C LEU A 422 29.87 5.79 -13.03
N ALA A 423 30.09 4.91 -14.01
CA ALA A 423 31.43 4.71 -14.60
C ALA A 423 31.96 5.99 -15.28
N GLU A 424 31.10 6.85 -15.84
CA GLU A 424 31.52 8.13 -16.45
C GLU A 424 31.95 9.17 -15.42
N ILE A 425 31.59 9.00 -14.14
CA ILE A 425 32.05 9.85 -13.03
C ILE A 425 33.11 9.18 -12.16
N GLY A 426 33.66 8.03 -12.61
CA GLY A 426 34.76 7.33 -11.93
C GLY A 426 34.30 6.47 -10.74
N ILE A 427 33.09 5.97 -10.76
CA ILE A 427 32.54 5.01 -9.78
C ILE A 427 32.29 3.68 -10.49
N GLU A 428 32.90 2.59 -9.97
CA GLU A 428 32.66 1.22 -10.44
C GLU A 428 31.60 0.53 -9.58
N THR A 429 30.85 -0.39 -10.15
CA THR A 429 29.83 -1.17 -9.43
C THR A 429 30.03 -2.66 -9.66
N GLU A 430 29.90 -3.45 -8.58
CA GLU A 430 29.90 -4.91 -8.61
C GLU A 430 28.50 -5.45 -8.33
N ILE A 431 27.93 -6.17 -9.29
CA ILE A 431 26.56 -6.71 -9.16
C ILE A 431 26.54 -7.94 -8.26
N GLU A 432 25.61 -7.92 -7.31
CA GLU A 432 25.23 -9.08 -6.50
C GLU A 432 23.72 -9.33 -6.66
N THR A 433 23.31 -10.59 -6.89
CA THR A 433 21.90 -10.91 -7.14
C THR A 433 21.29 -11.63 -5.95
N TYR A 434 20.11 -11.19 -5.55
CA TYR A 434 19.36 -11.73 -4.43
C TYR A 434 17.87 -11.90 -4.79
N ASN A 435 17.22 -12.90 -4.19
CA ASN A 435 15.77 -12.85 -4.10
C ASN A 435 15.35 -12.03 -2.87
N ASP A 436 14.07 -11.62 -2.79
CA ASP A 436 13.58 -10.74 -1.73
C ASP A 436 13.82 -11.32 -0.31
N THR A 437 13.65 -12.64 -0.14
CA THR A 437 13.93 -13.33 1.13
C THR A 437 15.41 -13.27 1.53
N GLN A 438 16.31 -13.26 0.56
CA GLN A 438 17.76 -13.17 0.82
C GLN A 438 18.21 -11.74 1.05
N LEU A 439 17.62 -10.78 0.34
CA LEU A 439 18.03 -9.37 0.40
C LEU A 439 17.69 -8.73 1.74
N GLY A 440 16.51 -9.00 2.32
CA GLY A 440 16.12 -8.43 3.61
C GLY A 440 17.19 -8.56 4.69
N PRO A 441 17.69 -9.78 5.00
CA PRO A 441 18.80 -9.96 5.95
C PRO A 441 20.11 -9.23 5.58
N VAL A 442 20.41 -9.05 4.30
CA VAL A 442 21.58 -8.30 3.84
C VAL A 442 21.43 -6.82 4.17
N ILE A 443 20.25 -6.25 3.89
CA ILE A 443 19.90 -4.87 4.25
C ILE A 443 20.00 -4.68 5.77
N GLY A 444 19.33 -5.52 6.55
CA GLY A 444 19.29 -5.41 8.01
C GLY A 444 20.68 -5.53 8.68
N ARG A 445 21.65 -6.21 8.05
CA ARG A 445 23.04 -6.28 8.53
C ARG A 445 23.94 -5.18 7.99
N GLY A 446 23.44 -4.30 7.09
CA GLY A 446 24.25 -3.26 6.47
C GLY A 446 25.34 -3.79 5.53
N GLU A 447 25.18 -5.02 4.99
CA GLU A 447 26.17 -5.69 4.12
C GLU A 447 25.94 -5.37 2.63
N TRP A 448 25.69 -4.10 2.31
CA TRP A 448 25.37 -3.60 0.97
C TRP A 448 25.84 -2.17 0.79
N ASP A 449 25.91 -1.68 -0.47
CA ASP A 449 26.26 -0.30 -0.78
C ASP A 449 25.13 0.41 -1.54
N LEU A 450 24.60 -0.22 -2.60
CA LEU A 450 23.50 0.29 -3.43
C LEU A 450 22.47 -0.82 -3.69
N PHE A 451 21.18 -0.48 -3.76
CA PHE A 451 20.14 -1.34 -4.30
C PHE A 451 18.92 -0.52 -4.75
N VAL A 452 18.05 -1.15 -5.55
CA VAL A 452 16.76 -0.59 -5.93
C VAL A 452 15.66 -1.32 -5.17
N TRP A 453 14.80 -0.54 -4.53
CA TRP A 453 13.60 -1.02 -3.85
C TRP A 453 12.40 -0.20 -4.27
N GLY A 454 11.23 -0.45 -3.66
CA GLY A 454 10.03 0.34 -3.86
C GLY A 454 9.11 0.24 -2.65
N TRP A 455 8.39 1.31 -2.38
CA TRP A 455 7.47 1.44 -1.27
C TRP A 455 6.05 1.72 -1.74
N THR A 456 5.08 1.11 -1.07
CA THR A 456 3.67 1.45 -1.19
C THR A 456 3.22 2.04 0.13
N PRO A 457 3.04 3.36 0.22
CA PRO A 457 2.73 4.03 1.48
C PRO A 457 1.28 3.84 1.91
N PHE A 458 1.03 4.06 3.19
CA PHE A 458 -0.30 4.17 3.76
C PHE A 458 -0.92 5.54 3.46
N VAL A 459 -2.24 5.70 3.72
CA VAL A 459 -2.92 7.00 3.48
C VAL A 459 -2.38 8.09 4.40
N ASP A 460 -2.15 7.80 5.70
CA ASP A 460 -1.41 8.72 6.57
C ASP A 460 0.10 8.59 6.33
N PRO A 461 0.87 9.68 6.27
CA PRO A 461 2.30 9.64 6.01
C PRO A 461 3.15 9.06 7.15
N ASP A 462 2.63 9.02 8.39
CA ASP A 462 3.36 8.66 9.60
C ASP A 462 4.12 7.32 9.52
N PRO A 463 3.52 6.20 9.03
CA PRO A 463 4.24 4.95 8.97
C PRO A 463 5.49 5.02 8.09
N GLN A 464 5.42 5.66 6.91
CA GLN A 464 6.56 5.80 6.02
C GLN A 464 7.65 6.70 6.62
N LEU A 465 7.25 7.80 7.25
CA LEU A 465 8.20 8.72 7.88
C LEU A 465 8.91 8.11 9.08
N SER A 466 8.22 7.24 9.83
CA SER A 466 8.77 6.57 11.01
C SER A 466 10.00 5.71 10.69
N TYR A 467 10.06 5.16 9.47
CA TYR A 467 11.15 4.25 9.06
C TYR A 467 12.53 4.91 9.05
N PHE A 468 12.60 6.23 8.90
CA PHE A 468 13.85 6.98 8.78
C PHE A 468 14.28 7.69 10.06
N THR A 469 13.61 7.43 11.18
CA THR A 469 14.07 7.91 12.49
C THR A 469 15.34 7.16 12.93
N CYS A 470 16.17 7.81 13.73
CA CYS A 470 17.47 7.25 14.15
C CYS A 470 17.36 5.97 14.98
N ASP A 471 16.24 5.75 15.65
CA ASP A 471 15.99 4.52 16.42
C ASP A 471 15.66 3.30 15.53
N GLN A 472 15.32 3.53 14.26
CA GLN A 472 15.10 2.48 13.25
C GLN A 472 16.39 2.01 12.59
N VAL A 473 17.51 2.72 12.79
CA VAL A 473 18.80 2.28 12.27
C VAL A 473 19.25 1.02 13.01
N SER A 474 19.56 -0.03 12.27
CA SER A 474 20.01 -1.29 12.84
C SER A 474 21.35 -1.13 13.57
N THR A 475 21.42 -1.53 14.83
CA THR A 475 22.61 -1.42 15.69
C THR A 475 23.10 -2.76 16.19
N ASP A 476 22.38 -3.85 15.97
CA ASP A 476 22.72 -5.20 16.41
C ASP A 476 22.72 -6.16 15.20
N PRO A 477 23.88 -6.65 14.76
CA PRO A 477 23.97 -7.57 13.64
C PRO A 477 23.38 -8.96 13.92
N GLU A 478 23.10 -9.29 15.20
CA GLU A 478 22.48 -10.55 15.60
C GLU A 478 20.94 -10.46 15.64
N ASP A 479 20.39 -9.22 15.65
CA ASP A 479 18.96 -8.95 15.51
C ASP A 479 18.71 -8.06 14.28
N PRO A 480 18.77 -8.63 13.07
CA PRO A 480 18.69 -7.89 11.83
C PRO A 480 17.26 -7.46 11.44
N LEU A 481 16.32 -7.44 12.39
CA LEU A 481 14.89 -7.25 12.10
C LEU A 481 14.45 -5.80 11.89
N ASN A 482 15.32 -4.81 12.05
CA ASN A 482 15.02 -3.43 11.70
C ASN A 482 15.43 -3.14 10.25
N TYR A 483 14.68 -3.69 9.29
CA TYR A 483 14.92 -3.47 7.85
C TYR A 483 14.31 -2.18 7.31
N TYR A 484 13.51 -1.49 8.09
CA TYR A 484 12.72 -0.37 7.62
C TYR A 484 13.58 0.85 7.27
N ASN A 485 14.67 1.12 8.02
CA ASN A 485 15.63 2.14 7.64
C ASN A 485 16.63 1.56 6.63
N ASP A 486 16.16 1.34 5.44
CA ASP A 486 16.91 0.72 4.35
C ASP A 486 17.84 1.70 3.60
N ALA A 487 17.94 2.96 4.05
CA ALA A 487 19.00 3.91 3.71
C ALA A 487 20.16 3.88 4.72
N ASN A 488 19.99 3.22 5.86
CA ASN A 488 20.91 3.26 6.99
C ASN A 488 21.32 4.71 7.33
N TRP A 489 20.31 5.60 7.35
CA TRP A 489 20.43 7.03 7.51
C TRP A 489 19.86 7.48 8.86
N CYS A 490 20.40 8.54 9.44
CA CYS A 490 19.97 9.10 10.72
C CYS A 490 20.27 10.59 10.76
N ASN A 491 19.27 11.38 11.17
CA ASN A 491 19.40 12.81 11.41
C ASN A 491 18.56 13.21 12.62
N GLU A 492 19.18 13.76 13.68
CA GLU A 492 18.49 14.15 14.92
C GLU A 492 17.49 15.32 14.70
N ASP A 493 17.69 16.18 13.70
CA ASP A 493 16.74 17.24 13.35
C ASP A 493 15.49 16.65 12.66
N TYR A 494 15.66 15.58 11.86
CA TYR A 494 14.54 14.82 11.31
C TYR A 494 13.70 14.16 12.42
N ASP A 495 14.36 13.53 13.41
CA ASP A 495 13.67 12.93 14.56
C ASP A 495 12.84 13.97 15.32
N ALA A 496 13.39 15.19 15.50
CA ALA A 496 12.68 16.27 16.18
C ALA A 496 11.42 16.71 15.40
N LEU A 497 11.53 16.83 14.07
CA LEU A 497 10.38 17.14 13.20
C LEU A 497 9.36 16.00 13.18
N TYR A 498 9.82 14.74 13.19
CA TYR A 498 8.96 13.58 13.27
C TYR A 498 8.13 13.56 14.57
N GLU A 499 8.77 13.86 15.72
CA GLU A 499 8.03 14.00 17.00
C GLU A 499 7.03 15.17 16.97
N GLU A 500 7.38 16.31 16.32
CA GLU A 500 6.50 17.47 16.21
C GLU A 500 5.29 17.16 15.33
N GLN A 501 5.48 16.60 14.11
CA GLN A 501 4.38 16.27 13.18
C GLN A 501 3.41 15.25 13.78
N ASN A 502 3.89 14.31 14.59
CA ASN A 502 3.08 13.28 15.21
C ASN A 502 2.12 13.81 16.29
N GLN A 503 2.35 15.03 16.76
CA GLN A 503 1.55 15.69 17.79
C GLN A 503 0.84 16.96 17.28
N GLU A 504 1.06 17.32 16.00
CA GLU A 504 0.46 18.51 15.38
C GLU A 504 -0.97 18.22 14.91
N LEU A 505 -1.94 18.95 15.51
CA LEU A 505 -3.36 18.78 15.23
C LEU A 505 -3.84 19.63 14.05
N ASP A 506 -3.10 20.69 13.69
CA ASP A 506 -3.37 21.49 12.50
C ASP A 506 -2.79 20.81 11.26
N ARG A 507 -3.67 20.34 10.35
CA ARG A 507 -3.26 19.61 9.17
C ARG A 507 -2.34 20.42 8.24
N GLU A 508 -2.58 21.73 8.08
CA GLU A 508 -1.75 22.56 7.21
C GLU A 508 -0.32 22.66 7.79
N ARG A 509 -0.21 22.86 9.11
CA ARG A 509 1.09 22.89 9.80
C ARG A 509 1.77 21.51 9.77
N ARG A 510 1.01 20.42 9.91
CA ARG A 510 1.55 19.06 9.82
C ARG A 510 2.11 18.77 8.41
N VAL A 511 1.43 19.21 7.36
CA VAL A 511 1.93 19.13 5.97
C VAL A 511 3.25 19.89 5.82
N GLU A 512 3.36 21.12 6.38
CA GLU A 512 4.61 21.88 6.34
C GLU A 512 5.76 21.12 7.02
N LEU A 513 5.53 20.52 8.21
CA LEU A 513 6.53 19.73 8.92
C LEU A 513 6.98 18.52 8.11
N VAL A 514 6.04 17.81 7.50
CA VAL A 514 6.35 16.67 6.62
C VAL A 514 7.15 17.13 5.41
N HIS A 515 6.83 18.26 4.80
CA HIS A 515 7.61 18.84 3.70
C HIS A 515 9.04 19.18 4.15
N GLU A 516 9.23 19.75 5.35
CA GLU A 516 10.57 20.02 5.91
C GLU A 516 11.36 18.70 6.07
N MET A 517 10.73 17.65 6.58
CA MET A 517 11.35 16.33 6.76
C MET A 517 11.78 15.71 5.43
N LEU A 518 10.88 15.70 4.45
CA LEU A 518 11.13 15.11 3.13
C LEU A 518 12.20 15.88 2.34
N THR A 519 12.20 17.22 2.45
CA THR A 519 13.22 18.05 1.84
C THR A 519 14.60 17.78 2.47
N MET A 520 14.67 17.66 3.80
CA MET A 520 15.91 17.30 4.50
C MET A 520 16.45 15.93 4.05
N PHE A 521 15.58 14.94 3.95
CA PHE A 521 15.92 13.59 3.49
C PHE A 521 16.42 13.61 2.04
N TYR A 522 15.78 14.42 1.18
CA TYR A 522 16.18 14.64 -0.19
C TYR A 522 17.56 15.32 -0.30
N ASP A 523 17.78 16.43 0.41
CA ASP A 523 19.02 17.20 0.36
C ASP A 523 20.24 16.38 0.79
N GLU A 524 20.04 15.44 1.71
CA GLU A 524 21.07 14.51 2.14
C GLU A 524 21.26 13.31 1.20
N ALA A 525 20.45 13.22 0.15
CA ALA A 525 20.50 12.18 -0.87
C ALA A 525 20.64 10.77 -0.26
N ALA A 526 19.88 10.48 0.79
CA ALA A 526 19.82 9.13 1.37
C ALA A 526 19.20 8.15 0.37
N TYR A 527 18.19 8.63 -0.37
CA TYR A 527 17.66 8.03 -1.58
C TYR A 527 17.93 8.91 -2.81
N SER A 528 18.03 8.29 -3.98
CA SER A 528 17.66 8.90 -5.24
C SER A 528 16.31 8.30 -5.64
N VAL A 529 15.22 9.01 -5.38
CA VAL A 529 13.88 8.56 -5.83
C VAL A 529 13.87 8.58 -7.35
N LEU A 530 13.50 7.46 -7.97
CA LEU A 530 13.63 7.24 -9.40
C LEU A 530 12.34 7.56 -10.14
N ALA A 531 11.23 6.99 -9.65
CA ALA A 531 9.96 7.07 -10.32
C ALA A 531 8.79 6.82 -9.36
N TYR A 532 7.64 7.40 -9.71
CA TYR A 532 6.35 6.95 -9.23
C TYR A 532 5.82 5.90 -10.20
N ALA A 533 5.91 4.64 -9.80
CA ALA A 533 5.44 3.52 -10.61
C ALA A 533 3.90 3.45 -10.59
N PRO A 534 3.25 3.21 -11.74
CA PRO A 534 1.80 3.07 -11.79
C PRO A 534 1.36 1.71 -11.23
N ASP A 535 0.21 1.68 -10.61
CA ASP A 535 -0.56 0.46 -10.40
C ASP A 535 -1.35 0.14 -11.68
N LEU A 536 -0.93 -0.89 -12.38
CA LEU A 536 -1.52 -1.28 -13.65
C LEU A 536 -2.69 -2.24 -13.42
N GLN A 537 -3.90 -1.77 -13.69
CA GLN A 537 -5.13 -2.54 -13.58
C GLN A 537 -5.89 -2.56 -14.90
N ALA A 538 -6.78 -3.51 -15.07
CA ALA A 538 -7.70 -3.50 -16.19
C ALA A 538 -9.04 -4.11 -15.80
N TYR A 539 -10.12 -3.62 -16.39
CA TYR A 539 -11.46 -4.14 -16.16
C TYR A 539 -12.31 -4.17 -17.43
N ARG A 540 -13.32 -5.02 -17.42
CA ARG A 540 -14.29 -5.12 -18.51
C ARG A 540 -15.36 -4.04 -18.38
N THR A 541 -15.65 -3.37 -19.49
CA THR A 541 -16.64 -2.29 -19.58
C THR A 541 -18.02 -2.78 -20.03
N ASP A 542 -18.14 -4.03 -20.50
CA ASP A 542 -19.34 -4.61 -21.06
C ASP A 542 -20.25 -5.32 -20.03
N ARG A 543 -19.77 -5.50 -18.78
CA ARG A 543 -20.53 -6.15 -17.71
C ARG A 543 -20.92 -5.22 -16.57
N PHE A 544 -19.98 -4.38 -16.13
CA PHE A 544 -20.16 -3.48 -14.99
C PHE A 544 -19.83 -2.04 -15.38
N GLU A 545 -20.57 -1.10 -14.81
CA GLU A 545 -20.29 0.34 -14.82
C GLU A 545 -20.22 0.88 -13.40
N GLY A 546 -19.62 2.07 -13.19
CA GLY A 546 -19.48 2.68 -11.88
C GLY A 546 -18.13 2.44 -11.22
N TRP A 547 -17.10 2.03 -11.99
CA TRP A 547 -15.72 1.95 -11.50
C TRP A 547 -15.22 3.32 -11.02
N LEU A 548 -14.70 3.39 -9.80
CA LEU A 548 -14.24 4.62 -9.17
C LEU A 548 -12.71 4.61 -9.04
N LYS A 549 -12.07 5.65 -9.56
CA LYS A 549 -10.65 5.90 -9.28
C LYS A 549 -10.48 6.46 -7.88
N GLN A 550 -9.45 6.01 -7.18
CA GLN A 550 -9.18 6.34 -5.78
C GLN A 550 -7.68 6.63 -5.59
N PRO A 551 -7.29 7.93 -5.50
CA PRO A 551 -8.14 9.13 -5.59
C PRO A 551 -8.66 9.38 -7.01
N ALA A 552 -9.69 10.23 -7.12
CA ALA A 552 -10.29 10.58 -8.41
C ALA A 552 -9.23 11.10 -9.39
N GLU A 553 -9.44 10.82 -10.69
CA GLU A 553 -8.58 11.17 -11.82
C GLU A 553 -7.32 10.30 -11.95
N ILE A 554 -6.54 10.08 -10.88
CA ILE A 554 -5.21 9.47 -10.96
C ILE A 554 -5.10 8.10 -10.29
N GLY A 555 -6.00 7.74 -9.37
CA GLY A 555 -5.88 6.50 -8.60
C GLY A 555 -6.27 5.23 -9.35
N PRO A 556 -5.97 4.06 -8.78
CA PRO A 556 -6.50 2.77 -9.23
C PRO A 556 -8.00 2.67 -9.00
N VAL A 557 -8.66 1.73 -9.64
CA VAL A 557 -10.09 1.43 -9.43
C VAL A 557 -10.30 0.33 -8.39
N LEU A 558 -9.34 -0.58 -8.25
CA LEU A 558 -9.30 -1.60 -7.21
C LEU A 558 -8.24 -1.18 -6.21
N PHE A 559 -8.65 -0.56 -5.12
CA PHE A 559 -7.74 -0.08 -4.09
C PHE A 559 -7.92 -0.90 -2.82
N SER A 560 -6.87 -1.60 -2.40
CA SER A 560 -6.95 -2.58 -1.30
C SER A 560 -7.34 -1.99 0.06
N ASN A 561 -7.22 -0.66 0.22
CA ASN A 561 -7.48 0.02 1.49
C ASN A 561 -8.85 0.69 1.58
N THR A 562 -9.73 0.51 0.58
CA THR A 562 -11.08 1.09 0.57
C THR A 562 -12.06 0.24 -0.22
N SER A 563 -13.37 0.37 0.06
CA SER A 563 -14.43 -0.42 -0.59
C SER A 563 -15.31 0.30 -1.63
N PRO A 564 -15.19 1.62 -1.90
CA PRO A 564 -16.18 2.36 -2.69
C PRO A 564 -16.46 1.79 -4.08
N THR A 565 -15.45 1.30 -4.81
CA THR A 565 -15.67 0.67 -6.13
C THR A 565 -16.65 -0.49 -6.04
N TYR A 566 -16.42 -1.42 -5.13
CA TYR A 566 -17.24 -2.64 -5.00
C TYR A 566 -18.72 -2.32 -4.63
N VAL A 567 -18.92 -1.27 -3.84
CA VAL A 567 -20.26 -0.80 -3.44
C VAL A 567 -20.97 -0.05 -4.58
N ASN A 568 -20.18 0.69 -5.40
CA ASN A 568 -20.74 1.56 -6.45
C ASN A 568 -21.03 0.84 -7.77
N LEU A 569 -20.43 -0.34 -8.01
CA LEU A 569 -20.61 -1.07 -9.27
C LEU A 569 -22.06 -1.47 -9.51
N GLN A 570 -22.48 -1.31 -10.77
CA GLN A 570 -23.79 -1.66 -11.28
C GLN A 570 -23.64 -2.48 -12.56
N PRO A 571 -24.57 -3.40 -12.89
CA PRO A 571 -24.55 -4.05 -14.19
C PRO A 571 -24.80 -3.04 -15.31
N VAL A 572 -24.08 -3.17 -16.41
CA VAL A 572 -24.35 -2.37 -17.61
C VAL A 572 -25.77 -2.61 -18.08
N SER A 573 -26.57 -1.55 -18.16
CA SER A 573 -27.95 -1.66 -18.65
C SER A 573 -27.94 -2.05 -20.13
N GLU A 574 -28.57 -3.18 -20.50
CA GLU A 574 -28.82 -3.48 -21.90
C GLU A 574 -29.59 -2.31 -22.54
N SER A 575 -28.95 -1.60 -23.49
CA SER A 575 -29.68 -0.65 -24.33
C SER A 575 -30.69 -1.45 -25.13
N THR A 576 -31.95 -1.44 -24.71
CA THR A 576 -33.05 -1.91 -25.56
C THR A 576 -33.12 -0.99 -26.77
N ASP A 577 -32.36 -1.33 -27.82
CA ASP A 577 -32.54 -0.74 -29.15
C ASP A 577 -33.86 -1.30 -29.70
N ASP A 578 -34.97 -0.74 -29.20
CA ASP A 578 -36.30 -1.01 -29.71
C ASP A 578 -36.39 -0.29 -31.07
N GLY A 579 -35.97 -1.02 -32.10
CA GLY A 579 -36.13 -0.61 -33.51
C GLY A 579 -37.59 -0.41 -33.88
N GLY A 580 -38.19 0.62 -33.38
CA GLY A 580 -39.52 1.13 -33.73
C GLY A 580 -39.38 2.34 -34.63
N ASP A 581 -39.51 2.16 -35.93
CA ASP A 581 -39.91 3.24 -36.85
C ASP A 581 -41.14 3.95 -36.26
N ASP A 582 -41.03 5.23 -35.87
CA ASP A 582 -42.04 6.19 -36.22
C ASP A 582 -41.72 7.67 -35.95
N ASP A 583 -42.06 8.47 -36.93
CA ASP A 583 -42.44 9.88 -37.01
C ASP A 583 -42.16 10.85 -35.83
N GLY A 584 -41.33 11.83 -36.19
CA GLY A 584 -41.30 13.22 -35.80
C GLY A 584 -42.15 13.74 -34.65
N SER A 585 -41.57 13.92 -33.50
CA SER A 585 -41.93 15.01 -32.58
C SER A 585 -40.78 15.27 -31.60
N SER A 586 -40.27 16.49 -31.68
CA SER A 586 -39.29 17.02 -30.72
C SER A 586 -39.76 16.88 -29.28
N ASN A 587 -39.06 16.14 -28.45
CA ASN A 587 -39.08 16.36 -27.02
C ASN A 587 -37.69 16.18 -26.43
N THR A 588 -37.24 17.23 -25.79
CA THR A 588 -36.04 17.43 -25.04
C THR A 588 -35.81 16.26 -24.07
N GLY A 589 -34.71 15.52 -24.28
CA GLY A 589 -34.29 14.44 -23.37
C GLY A 589 -33.98 15.01 -21.99
N LEU A 590 -34.63 14.45 -21.01
CA LEU A 590 -34.37 14.71 -19.60
C LEU A 590 -33.20 13.79 -19.19
N PHE A 591 -32.01 14.36 -19.07
CA PHE A 591 -30.90 13.71 -18.37
C PHE A 591 -31.29 13.63 -16.90
N VAL A 592 -31.59 12.44 -16.41
CA VAL A 592 -31.66 12.16 -14.97
C VAL A 592 -30.26 11.89 -14.49
N ALA A 593 -29.57 12.97 -14.08
CA ALA A 593 -28.42 12.82 -13.20
C ALA A 593 -28.97 12.43 -11.84
N LEU A 594 -28.75 11.20 -11.41
CA LEU A 594 -28.93 10.80 -10.02
C LEU A 594 -27.82 11.48 -9.21
N ALA A 595 -28.14 12.65 -8.68
CA ALA A 595 -27.35 13.31 -7.68
C ALA A 595 -27.41 12.46 -6.40
N VAL A 596 -26.28 12.08 -5.88
CA VAL A 596 -26.09 11.63 -4.51
C VAL A 596 -26.81 12.60 -3.59
N ILE A 597 -27.86 12.15 -2.92
CA ILE A 597 -28.58 12.95 -1.94
C ILE A 597 -27.77 12.93 -0.65
N GLY A 598 -26.82 13.85 -0.56
CA GLY A 598 -26.34 14.30 0.73
C GLY A 598 -27.48 15.06 1.41
N MET A 599 -28.07 14.49 2.46
CA MET A 599 -29.00 15.22 3.31
C MET A 599 -28.25 16.33 4.06
N LEU A 600 -28.25 17.54 3.49
CA LEU A 600 -27.95 18.76 4.23
C LEU A 600 -29.16 19.06 5.13
N VAL A 601 -29.08 18.71 6.39
CA VAL A 601 -29.94 19.26 7.43
C VAL A 601 -29.52 20.70 7.66
N ILE A 602 -30.25 21.63 7.06
CA ILE A 602 -30.11 23.05 7.33
C ILE A 602 -30.69 23.34 8.70
N GLY A 603 -29.85 23.31 9.73
CA GLY A 603 -30.14 23.94 11.02
C GLY A 603 -30.16 25.45 10.87
N GLY A 604 -31.35 26.06 10.91
CA GLY A 604 -31.53 27.49 10.80
C GLY A 604 -30.96 28.25 11.98
N GLY A 605 -29.77 28.81 11.83
CA GLY A 605 -29.22 29.87 12.67
C GLY A 605 -29.37 31.20 11.96
N ALA A 606 -30.32 32.04 12.41
CA ALA A 606 -30.52 33.38 11.89
C ALA A 606 -29.33 34.29 12.24
N PHE A 607 -28.45 34.60 11.30
CA PHE A 607 -27.47 35.65 11.42
C PHE A 607 -28.09 36.98 10.97
N VAL A 608 -28.29 37.90 11.93
CA VAL A 608 -28.76 39.25 11.70
C VAL A 608 -27.65 40.06 11.02
N LEU A 609 -27.82 40.35 9.74
CA LEU A 609 -27.02 41.33 9.03
C LEU A 609 -27.33 42.75 9.50
N GLY A 610 -26.48 43.29 10.37
CA GLY A 610 -26.43 44.70 10.68
C GLY A 610 -25.83 45.51 9.54
N ARG A 611 -26.70 46.09 8.72
CA ARG A 611 -26.37 47.11 7.70
C ARG A 611 -25.90 48.38 8.42
N ARG A 612 -24.65 48.82 8.27
CA ARG A 612 -24.23 50.20 8.54
C ARG A 612 -23.67 50.82 7.25
N GLY A 613 -24.33 51.91 6.91
CA GLY A 613 -24.11 52.65 5.68
C GLY A 613 -22.81 53.45 5.68
N SER A 614 -22.44 53.75 4.44
CA SER A 614 -21.43 54.71 4.07
C SER A 614 -21.81 56.15 4.50
N ALA A 615 -20.82 56.89 4.98
CA ALA A 615 -20.81 58.35 4.83
C ALA A 615 -19.37 58.78 4.56
N GLU A 616 -19.26 59.51 3.47
CA GLU A 616 -18.11 60.30 3.02
C GLU A 616 -17.81 61.44 4.03
N ASP A 617 -16.60 61.81 4.12
CA ASP A 617 -15.97 63.10 3.79
C ASP A 617 -14.87 63.52 4.81
N ARG A 618 -13.74 63.84 4.22
CA ARG A 618 -12.80 64.96 4.49
C ARG A 618 -12.25 65.23 5.90
N GLU A 619 -11.02 65.08 6.12
CA GLU A 619 -9.87 66.01 5.98
C GLU A 619 -8.53 65.28 6.12
#